data_bd03885aa9cf7bacaab3e18b0badc2ac
#
_entry.id   bd03885aa9cf7bacaab3e18b0badc2ac
#
_cell.length_a   1.000
_cell.length_b   1.000
_cell.length_c   1.000
_cell.angle_alpha   90.00
_cell.angle_beta   90.00
_cell.angle_gamma   90.00
#
_symmetry.space_group_name_H-M   'P 1'
#
loop_
_entity.id
_entity.type
_entity.pdbx_description
1 polymer ?
#
loop_
_entity_poly.entity_id
_entity_poly.type
_entity_poly.pdbx_seq_one_letter_code
_entity_poly.pdbx_strand_id
1 'polypeptide(L)'
;MQAVPPGPDPLPASAGQDLLHLLGQRFSTGPKYLAAPGPTMEAWMRAARVAERAPDHGALRPFRFVIVGDDQRLALSELFAQGALERGQPPDDVERARARAFNGPGLAALVARICPDVPDVPVHEQWMCVGAGLMNLLNALHVMGFAAKSLSGLSVSDEAIKAAFCDSDESLACWIVAGRPRQPAHPRQREPVAPLLETWRPTKA
;
A
#
# COMPACT_ATOMS: atom_id res chain seq x y z
N MET A 1 14.94 10.76 -33.05
CA MET A 1 14.35 11.24 -31.79
C MET A 1 12.89 11.57 -32.08
N GLN A 2 11.95 10.72 -31.64
CA GLN A 2 10.53 11.07 -31.73
C GLN A 2 10.24 12.14 -30.67
N ALA A 3 9.54 13.20 -31.04
CA ALA A 3 9.14 14.23 -30.12
C ALA A 3 8.22 13.62 -29.04
N VAL A 4 8.54 13.84 -27.78
CA VAL A 4 7.66 13.48 -26.67
C VAL A 4 6.36 14.27 -26.82
N PRO A 5 5.19 13.63 -26.83
CA PRO A 5 3.92 14.36 -26.93
C PRO A 5 3.79 15.34 -25.74
N PRO A 6 3.16 16.50 -25.93
CA PRO A 6 2.92 17.42 -24.84
C PRO A 6 2.17 16.71 -23.71
N GLY A 7 2.56 16.97 -22.48
CA GLY A 7 1.86 16.48 -21.30
C GLY A 7 0.42 17.02 -21.24
N PRO A 8 -0.45 16.45 -20.39
CA PRO A 8 -1.79 16.97 -20.20
C PRO A 8 -1.73 18.43 -19.71
N ASP A 9 -2.73 19.20 -20.10
CA ASP A 9 -2.88 20.58 -19.63
C ASP A 9 -2.90 20.63 -18.07
N PRO A 10 -2.28 21.63 -17.46
CA PRO A 10 -2.32 21.79 -16.03
C PRO A 10 -3.77 21.98 -15.54
N LEU A 11 -4.07 21.39 -14.38
CA LEU A 11 -5.36 21.62 -13.74
C LEU A 11 -5.56 23.12 -13.46
N PRO A 12 -6.81 23.62 -13.54
CA PRO A 12 -7.14 24.95 -13.02
C PRO A 12 -6.60 25.11 -11.59
N ALA A 13 -6.07 26.27 -11.25
CA ALA A 13 -5.40 26.52 -9.96
C ALA A 13 -6.29 26.16 -8.76
N SER A 14 -7.60 26.42 -8.80
CA SER A 14 -8.57 26.04 -7.77
C SER A 14 -8.67 24.52 -7.62
N ALA A 15 -8.81 23.78 -8.71
CA ALA A 15 -8.90 22.32 -8.70
C ALA A 15 -7.60 21.68 -8.19
N GLY A 16 -6.44 22.28 -8.52
CA GLY A 16 -5.15 21.85 -8.01
C GLY A 16 -5.04 22.03 -6.47
N GLN A 17 -5.48 23.18 -5.95
CA GLN A 17 -5.50 23.43 -4.50
C GLN A 17 -6.45 22.49 -3.75
N ASP A 18 -7.65 22.23 -4.28
CA ASP A 18 -8.63 21.31 -3.71
C ASP A 18 -8.05 19.89 -3.64
N LEU A 19 -7.36 19.45 -4.69
CA LEU A 19 -6.70 18.14 -4.72
C LEU A 19 -5.56 18.05 -3.70
N LEU A 20 -4.71 19.06 -3.60
CA LEU A 20 -3.63 19.11 -2.61
C LEU A 20 -4.18 19.09 -1.19
N HIS A 21 -5.24 19.85 -0.92
CA HIS A 21 -5.93 19.85 0.37
C HIS A 21 -6.47 18.45 0.69
N LEU A 22 -7.18 17.83 -0.26
CA LEU A 22 -7.72 16.47 -0.11
C LEU A 22 -6.61 15.45 0.19
N LEU A 23 -5.53 15.45 -0.57
CA LEU A 23 -4.39 14.55 -0.34
C LEU A 23 -3.71 14.80 1.00
N GLY A 24 -3.63 16.06 1.44
CA GLY A 24 -3.10 16.44 2.75
C GLY A 24 -3.93 15.91 3.93
N GLN A 25 -5.20 15.63 3.72
CA GLN A 25 -6.09 15.05 4.73
C GLN A 25 -5.98 13.52 4.85
N ARG A 26 -5.30 12.86 3.90
CA ARG A 26 -5.14 11.40 3.95
C ARG A 26 -4.34 10.97 5.18
N PHE A 27 -4.89 10.03 5.92
CA PHE A 27 -4.17 9.37 7.02
C PHE A 27 -4.47 7.87 7.06
N SER A 28 -3.64 7.11 7.78
CA SER A 28 -3.80 5.66 7.94
C SER A 28 -4.92 5.34 8.93
N THR A 29 -6.03 4.78 8.44
CA THR A 29 -7.20 4.42 9.24
C THR A 29 -7.14 2.95 9.62
N GLY A 30 -7.09 2.65 10.93
CA GLY A 30 -7.03 1.28 11.43
C GLY A 30 -8.30 0.47 11.11
N PRO A 31 -8.20 -0.88 11.01
CA PRO A 31 -9.30 -1.75 10.57
C PRO A 31 -10.60 -1.55 11.34
N LYS A 32 -10.54 -1.35 12.66
CA LYS A 32 -11.72 -1.15 13.51
C LYS A 32 -12.55 0.11 13.19
N TYR A 33 -11.96 1.06 12.46
CA TYR A 33 -12.61 2.30 12.03
C TYR A 33 -13.07 2.26 10.56
N LEU A 34 -12.95 1.10 9.92
CA LEU A 34 -13.44 0.88 8.57
C LEU A 34 -14.82 0.22 8.61
N ALA A 35 -15.68 0.63 7.71
CA ALA A 35 -17.02 0.08 7.50
C ALA A 35 -17.20 -0.37 6.05
N ALA A 36 -18.16 -1.27 5.82
CA ALA A 36 -18.64 -1.60 4.48
C ALA A 36 -19.31 -0.37 3.81
N PRO A 37 -19.32 -0.33 2.46
CA PRO A 37 -18.67 -1.29 1.58
C PRO A 37 -17.17 -1.08 1.47
N GLY A 38 -16.42 -2.14 1.17
CA GLY A 38 -15.05 -2.06 0.69
C GLY A 38 -14.97 -1.55 -0.75
N PRO A 39 -13.76 -1.30 -1.27
CA PRO A 39 -13.57 -0.99 -2.68
C PRO A 39 -14.03 -2.17 -3.56
N THR A 40 -14.82 -1.89 -4.60
CA THR A 40 -15.15 -2.86 -5.64
C THR A 40 -13.90 -3.22 -6.45
N MET A 41 -13.95 -4.29 -7.24
CA MET A 41 -12.85 -4.64 -8.15
C MET A 41 -12.53 -3.48 -9.10
N GLU A 42 -13.54 -2.78 -9.59
CA GLU A 42 -13.35 -1.59 -10.43
C GLU A 42 -12.60 -0.48 -9.69
N ALA A 43 -12.95 -0.21 -8.42
CA ALA A 43 -12.25 0.78 -7.60
C ALA A 43 -10.79 0.38 -7.34
N TRP A 44 -10.53 -0.91 -7.07
CA TRP A 44 -9.17 -1.45 -6.96
C TRP A 44 -8.38 -1.28 -8.26
N MET A 45 -8.98 -1.60 -9.41
CA MET A 45 -8.32 -1.42 -10.72
C MET A 45 -8.01 0.04 -11.00
N ARG A 46 -8.92 0.96 -10.70
CA ARG A 46 -8.67 2.41 -10.84
C ARG A 46 -7.51 2.87 -9.95
N ALA A 47 -7.47 2.41 -8.71
CA ALA A 47 -6.38 2.73 -7.79
C ALA A 47 -5.04 2.15 -8.25
N ALA A 48 -5.03 0.90 -8.76
CA ALA A 48 -3.84 0.25 -9.30
C ALA A 48 -3.28 0.99 -10.53
N ARG A 49 -4.14 1.51 -11.43
CA ARG A 49 -3.70 2.34 -12.56
C ARG A 49 -2.98 3.62 -12.13
N VAL A 50 -3.38 4.21 -11.00
CA VAL A 50 -2.67 5.34 -10.42
C VAL A 50 -1.34 4.89 -9.81
N ALA A 51 -1.32 3.72 -9.18
CA ALA A 51 -0.10 3.14 -8.62
C ALA A 51 0.97 2.86 -9.70
N GLU A 52 0.58 2.45 -10.91
CA GLU A 52 1.48 2.26 -12.05
C GLU A 52 2.23 3.55 -12.49
N ARG A 53 1.87 4.72 -11.98
CA ARG A 53 2.57 5.98 -12.23
C ARG A 53 3.73 6.23 -11.25
N ALA A 54 4.05 5.27 -10.41
CA ALA A 54 5.28 5.31 -9.60
C ALA A 54 6.50 5.41 -10.53
N PRO A 55 7.53 6.19 -10.16
CA PRO A 55 8.79 6.22 -10.90
C PRO A 55 9.40 4.81 -10.93
N ASP A 56 9.64 4.28 -12.11
CA ASP A 56 10.10 2.91 -12.32
C ASP A 56 11.29 2.91 -13.30
N HIS A 57 12.50 2.97 -12.73
CA HIS A 57 13.72 2.89 -13.50
C HIS A 57 13.85 1.51 -14.15
N GLY A 58 14.07 1.48 -15.44
CA GLY A 58 14.15 0.25 -16.23
C GLY A 58 12.80 -0.41 -16.52
N ALA A 59 11.67 0.19 -16.13
CA ALA A 59 10.32 -0.34 -16.36
C ALA A 59 10.15 -1.79 -15.85
N LEU A 60 10.70 -2.08 -14.67
CA LEU A 60 10.75 -3.42 -14.07
C LEU A 60 9.41 -3.88 -13.52
N ARG A 61 8.50 -2.95 -13.24
CA ARG A 61 7.22 -3.20 -12.55
C ARG A 61 7.42 -4.01 -11.27
N PRO A 62 8.18 -3.47 -10.28
CA PRO A 62 8.66 -4.24 -9.14
C PRO A 62 7.58 -4.53 -8.09
N PHE A 63 6.31 -4.39 -8.42
CA PHE A 63 5.19 -4.70 -7.51
C PHE A 63 3.92 -5.08 -8.25
N ARG A 64 3.06 -5.81 -7.53
CA ARG A 64 1.68 -6.10 -7.91
C ARG A 64 0.79 -6.13 -6.67
N PHE A 65 -0.52 -5.99 -6.88
CA PHE A 65 -1.52 -6.11 -5.82
C PHE A 65 -2.34 -7.38 -6.02
N VAL A 66 -2.56 -8.12 -4.94
CA VAL A 66 -3.41 -9.31 -4.91
C VAL A 66 -4.62 -9.01 -4.04
N ILE A 67 -5.79 -8.92 -4.64
CA ILE A 67 -7.03 -8.67 -3.92
C ILE A 67 -7.53 -9.97 -3.30
N VAL A 68 -7.92 -9.93 -2.03
CA VAL A 68 -8.55 -11.05 -1.33
C VAL A 68 -10.06 -10.85 -1.34
N GLY A 69 -10.77 -11.69 -2.10
CA GLY A 69 -12.22 -11.70 -2.17
C GLY A 69 -12.85 -12.20 -0.85
N ASP A 70 -14.13 -11.88 -0.65
CA ASP A 70 -14.84 -12.27 0.58
C ASP A 70 -14.93 -13.80 0.73
N ASP A 71 -15.08 -14.52 -0.37
CA ASP A 71 -15.08 -15.98 -0.45
C ASP A 71 -13.72 -16.62 -0.11
N GLN A 72 -12.63 -15.86 -0.21
CA GLN A 72 -11.26 -16.30 0.08
C GLN A 72 -10.84 -16.02 1.53
N ARG A 73 -11.61 -15.21 2.28
CA ARG A 73 -11.24 -14.78 3.63
C ARG A 73 -11.10 -15.94 4.61
N LEU A 74 -11.93 -16.96 4.48
CA LEU A 74 -11.86 -18.13 5.35
C LEU A 74 -10.55 -18.91 5.12
N ALA A 75 -10.19 -19.16 3.87
CA ALA A 75 -8.92 -19.82 3.55
C ALA A 75 -7.71 -19.02 4.06
N LEU A 76 -7.71 -17.71 3.89
CA LEU A 76 -6.65 -16.84 4.44
C LEU A 76 -6.62 -16.86 5.97
N SER A 77 -7.77 -16.96 6.64
CA SER A 77 -7.89 -17.08 8.08
C SER A 77 -7.18 -18.33 8.61
N GLU A 78 -7.35 -19.46 7.92
CA GLU A 78 -6.65 -20.70 8.25
C GLU A 78 -5.14 -20.58 8.04
N LEU A 79 -4.68 -19.96 6.96
CA LEU A 79 -3.25 -19.71 6.74
C LEU A 79 -2.65 -18.86 7.88
N PHE A 80 -3.33 -17.81 8.31
CA PHE A 80 -2.86 -16.99 9.42
C PHE A 80 -2.79 -17.76 10.75
N ALA A 81 -3.79 -18.61 11.01
CA ALA A 81 -3.82 -19.46 12.21
C ALA A 81 -2.69 -20.48 12.18
N GLN A 82 -2.51 -21.17 11.04
CA GLN A 82 -1.46 -22.16 10.86
C GLN A 82 -0.07 -21.56 11.09
N GLY A 83 0.24 -20.42 10.46
CA GLY A 83 1.51 -19.74 10.68
C GLY A 83 1.71 -19.28 12.12
N ALA A 84 0.66 -18.93 12.85
CA ALA A 84 0.74 -18.61 14.28
C ALA A 84 1.06 -19.86 15.12
N LEU A 85 0.44 -20.99 14.81
CA LEU A 85 0.68 -22.29 15.46
C LEU A 85 2.12 -22.75 15.23
N GLU A 86 2.62 -22.69 14.02
CA GLU A 86 4.00 -23.09 13.67
C GLU A 86 5.06 -22.26 14.37
N ARG A 87 4.74 -21.00 14.69
CA ARG A 87 5.59 -20.13 15.52
C ARG A 87 5.43 -20.37 17.03
N GLY A 88 4.63 -21.35 17.44
CA GLY A 88 4.40 -21.67 18.85
C GLY A 88 3.63 -20.60 19.61
N GLN A 89 2.78 -19.82 18.94
CA GLN A 89 1.98 -18.79 19.60
C GLN A 89 0.89 -19.42 20.49
N PRO A 90 0.54 -18.77 21.62
CA PRO A 90 -0.53 -19.25 22.47
C PRO A 90 -1.89 -19.20 21.76
N PRO A 91 -2.89 -20.00 22.20
CA PRO A 91 -4.19 -20.12 21.55
C PRO A 91 -4.89 -18.78 21.26
N ASP A 92 -4.82 -17.84 22.20
CA ASP A 92 -5.42 -16.50 22.02
C ASP A 92 -4.76 -15.71 20.89
N ASP A 93 -3.46 -15.87 20.67
CA ASP A 93 -2.74 -15.21 19.57
C ASP A 93 -3.03 -15.88 18.24
N VAL A 94 -3.25 -17.19 18.23
CA VAL A 94 -3.71 -17.93 17.05
C VAL A 94 -5.08 -17.43 16.62
N GLU A 95 -6.03 -17.29 17.55
CA GLU A 95 -7.35 -16.74 17.24
C GLU A 95 -7.28 -15.27 16.79
N ARG A 96 -6.42 -14.47 17.39
CA ARG A 96 -6.15 -13.11 16.91
C ARG A 96 -5.54 -13.10 15.50
N ALA A 97 -4.68 -14.05 15.18
CA ALA A 97 -4.11 -14.20 13.84
C ALA A 97 -5.21 -14.57 12.84
N ARG A 98 -6.05 -15.56 13.16
CA ARG A 98 -7.22 -15.97 12.38
C ARG A 98 -8.13 -14.79 12.04
N ALA A 99 -8.46 -13.98 13.04
CA ALA A 99 -9.33 -12.81 12.88
C ALA A 99 -8.77 -11.74 11.93
N ARG A 100 -7.45 -11.69 11.71
CA ARG A 100 -6.82 -10.69 10.83
C ARG A 100 -7.24 -10.80 9.37
N ALA A 101 -7.62 -11.98 8.90
CA ALA A 101 -8.16 -12.17 7.55
C ALA A 101 -9.44 -11.37 7.29
N PHE A 102 -10.16 -11.00 8.36
CA PHE A 102 -11.40 -10.24 8.31
C PHE A 102 -11.20 -8.75 8.68
N ASN A 103 -9.95 -8.29 8.73
CA ASN A 103 -9.63 -6.89 8.98
C ASN A 103 -10.14 -6.01 7.82
N GLY A 104 -11.19 -5.24 8.11
CA GLY A 104 -11.79 -4.32 7.16
C GLY A 104 -12.54 -4.99 6.01
N PRO A 105 -13.43 -4.25 5.33
CA PRO A 105 -14.24 -4.79 4.25
C PRO A 105 -13.49 -5.02 2.95
N GLY A 106 -12.39 -4.31 2.69
CA GLY A 106 -11.49 -4.55 1.56
C GLY A 106 -10.12 -4.99 2.06
N LEU A 107 -9.53 -6.02 1.44
CA LEU A 107 -8.19 -6.51 1.75
C LEU A 107 -7.43 -6.79 0.46
N ALA A 108 -6.18 -6.35 0.43
CA ALA A 108 -5.23 -6.70 -0.62
C ALA A 108 -3.85 -6.99 -0.02
N ALA A 109 -3.05 -7.75 -0.72
CA ALA A 109 -1.63 -7.91 -0.50
C ALA A 109 -0.85 -7.03 -1.48
N LEU A 110 0.21 -6.38 -1.03
CA LEU A 110 1.25 -5.79 -1.87
C LEU A 110 2.39 -6.78 -1.96
N VAL A 111 2.66 -7.28 -3.14
CA VAL A 111 3.74 -8.20 -3.47
C VAL A 111 4.82 -7.41 -4.20
N ALA A 112 6.07 -7.56 -3.77
CA ALA A 112 7.23 -6.93 -4.38
C ALA A 112 8.12 -7.98 -5.05
N ARG A 113 8.64 -7.66 -6.24
CA ARG A 113 9.65 -8.44 -6.96
C ARG A 113 10.87 -7.56 -7.17
N ILE A 114 11.89 -7.79 -6.36
CA ILE A 114 13.14 -7.03 -6.39
C ILE A 114 14.20 -7.86 -7.11
N CYS A 115 14.73 -7.32 -8.19
CA CYS A 115 15.72 -7.96 -9.04
C CYS A 115 17.11 -7.35 -8.77
N PRO A 116 17.96 -7.96 -7.94
CA PRO A 116 19.25 -7.38 -7.54
C PRO A 116 20.26 -7.28 -8.66
N ASP A 117 20.13 -8.15 -9.67
CA ASP A 117 21.12 -8.32 -10.72
C ASP A 117 20.80 -7.55 -12.02
N VAL A 118 19.84 -6.60 -11.96
CA VAL A 118 19.55 -5.76 -13.14
C VAL A 118 20.61 -4.66 -13.25
N PRO A 119 21.35 -4.63 -14.38
CA PRO A 119 22.36 -3.58 -14.59
C PRO A 119 21.73 -2.18 -14.50
N ASP A 120 22.45 -1.26 -13.89
CA ASP A 120 22.10 0.16 -13.77
C ASP A 120 20.81 0.49 -13.00
N VAL A 121 20.13 -0.52 -12.41
CA VAL A 121 18.92 -0.32 -11.58
C VAL A 121 19.16 -0.79 -10.15
N PRO A 122 19.58 0.10 -9.26
CA PRO A 122 19.86 -0.26 -7.87
C PRO A 122 18.63 -0.78 -7.13
N VAL A 123 18.82 -1.72 -6.21
CA VAL A 123 17.78 -2.33 -5.37
C VAL A 123 16.96 -1.28 -4.60
N HIS A 124 17.62 -0.21 -4.09
CA HIS A 124 16.92 0.83 -3.35
C HIS A 124 15.92 1.62 -4.22
N GLU A 125 16.22 1.84 -5.50
CA GLU A 125 15.29 2.51 -6.42
C GLU A 125 14.06 1.65 -6.70
N GLN A 126 14.22 0.33 -6.80
CA GLN A 126 13.11 -0.60 -6.93
C GLN A 126 12.19 -0.55 -5.70
N TRP A 127 12.75 -0.54 -4.48
CA TRP A 127 11.96 -0.36 -3.26
C TRP A 127 11.31 1.02 -3.17
N MET A 128 11.96 2.08 -3.67
CA MET A 128 11.33 3.41 -3.78
C MET A 128 10.12 3.37 -4.71
N CYS A 129 10.21 2.65 -5.85
CA CYS A 129 9.08 2.43 -6.76
C CYS A 129 7.93 1.68 -6.06
N VAL A 130 8.21 0.59 -5.33
CA VAL A 130 7.21 -0.15 -4.54
C VAL A 130 6.51 0.77 -3.54
N GLY A 131 7.27 1.56 -2.79
CA GLY A 131 6.71 2.52 -1.82
C GLY A 131 5.87 3.62 -2.47
N ALA A 132 6.32 4.16 -3.61
CA ALA A 132 5.58 5.14 -4.38
C ALA A 132 4.27 4.55 -4.96
N GLY A 133 4.31 3.30 -5.47
CA GLY A 133 3.12 2.57 -5.93
C GLY A 133 2.11 2.36 -4.81
N LEU A 134 2.55 1.93 -3.63
CA LEU A 134 1.69 1.84 -2.44
C LEU A 134 1.04 3.18 -2.12
N MET A 135 1.83 4.25 -2.06
CA MET A 135 1.30 5.58 -1.71
C MET A 135 0.31 6.08 -2.74
N ASN A 136 0.58 5.89 -4.03
CA ASN A 136 -0.34 6.24 -5.11
C ASN A 136 -1.66 5.47 -5.01
N LEU A 137 -1.64 4.17 -4.72
CA LEU A 137 -2.85 3.38 -4.49
C LEU A 137 -3.66 3.92 -3.29
N LEU A 138 -2.99 4.19 -2.15
CA LEU A 138 -3.66 4.73 -0.96
C LEU A 138 -4.27 6.11 -1.21
N ASN A 139 -3.59 6.97 -1.97
CA ASN A 139 -4.10 8.29 -2.38
C ASN A 139 -5.31 8.15 -3.30
N ALA A 140 -5.25 7.27 -4.30
CA ALA A 140 -6.37 7.03 -5.20
C ALA A 140 -7.61 6.49 -4.45
N LEU A 141 -7.43 5.56 -3.53
CA LEU A 141 -8.51 5.10 -2.65
C LEU A 141 -9.09 6.24 -1.83
N HIS A 142 -8.24 7.12 -1.28
CA HIS A 142 -8.68 8.27 -0.51
C HIS A 142 -9.51 9.25 -1.35
N VAL A 143 -9.05 9.59 -2.56
CA VAL A 143 -9.79 10.44 -3.51
C VAL A 143 -11.16 9.84 -3.88
N MET A 144 -11.26 8.50 -3.92
CA MET A 144 -12.53 7.78 -4.12
C MET A 144 -13.39 7.67 -2.85
N GLY A 145 -12.99 8.29 -1.74
CA GLY A 145 -13.72 8.30 -0.47
C GLY A 145 -13.57 7.04 0.37
N PHE A 146 -12.54 6.22 0.11
CA PHE A 146 -12.17 5.11 0.99
C PHE A 146 -11.08 5.53 1.95
N ALA A 147 -11.18 5.06 3.19
CA ALA A 147 -10.09 5.09 4.14
C ALA A 147 -9.30 3.79 4.04
N ALA A 148 -7.99 3.88 4.17
CA ALA A 148 -7.12 2.71 4.02
C ALA A 148 -5.88 2.79 4.91
N LYS A 149 -5.24 1.64 5.12
CA LYS A 149 -3.97 1.52 5.84
C LYS A 149 -3.18 0.32 5.32
N SER A 150 -1.86 0.49 5.20
CA SER A 150 -0.93 -0.63 5.07
C SER A 150 -0.63 -1.22 6.45
N LEU A 151 -0.56 -2.55 6.52
CA LEU A 151 -0.27 -3.32 7.71
C LEU A 151 0.85 -4.31 7.39
N SER A 152 1.84 -4.36 8.25
CA SER A 152 2.87 -5.39 8.23
C SER A 152 2.91 -6.06 9.60
N GLY A 153 3.53 -7.20 9.68
CA GLY A 153 3.65 -7.94 10.92
C GLY A 153 4.22 -9.33 10.62
N LEU A 154 4.18 -10.25 11.56
CA LEU A 154 4.77 -11.58 11.39
C LEU A 154 4.26 -12.35 10.17
N SER A 155 3.02 -12.09 9.74
CA SER A 155 2.42 -12.76 8.57
C SER A 155 3.09 -12.45 7.23
N VAL A 156 3.77 -11.31 7.10
CA VAL A 156 4.48 -10.99 5.84
C VAL A 156 5.78 -11.78 5.66
N SER A 157 6.30 -12.35 6.75
CA SER A 157 7.49 -13.19 6.76
C SER A 157 7.18 -14.67 6.90
N ASP A 158 5.90 -15.04 6.94
CA ASP A 158 5.44 -16.41 7.08
C ASP A 158 5.56 -17.15 5.75
N GLU A 159 6.28 -18.27 5.73
CA GLU A 159 6.59 -18.99 4.48
C GLU A 159 5.35 -19.59 3.83
N ALA A 160 4.38 -20.09 4.58
CA ALA A 160 3.13 -20.63 4.02
C ALA A 160 2.28 -19.52 3.39
N ILE A 161 2.24 -18.33 4.03
CA ILE A 161 1.55 -17.17 3.50
C ILE A 161 2.28 -16.65 2.26
N LYS A 162 3.61 -16.55 2.28
CA LYS A 162 4.40 -16.17 1.11
C LYS A 162 4.16 -17.12 -0.05
N ALA A 163 4.18 -18.43 0.17
CA ALA A 163 3.92 -19.43 -0.86
C ALA A 163 2.52 -19.32 -1.49
N ALA A 164 1.54 -18.79 -0.74
CA ALA A 164 0.19 -18.59 -1.25
C ALA A 164 0.00 -17.31 -2.09
N PHE A 165 0.89 -16.32 -1.94
CA PHE A 165 0.75 -15.00 -2.56
C PHE A 165 1.90 -14.61 -3.50
N CYS A 166 3.06 -15.22 -3.35
CA CYS A 166 4.31 -14.82 -3.97
C CYS A 166 4.88 -15.95 -4.83
N ASP A 167 5.46 -15.60 -5.97
CA ASP A 167 6.35 -16.47 -6.71
C ASP A 167 7.72 -16.55 -6.02
N SER A 168 8.63 -17.40 -6.51
CA SER A 168 9.92 -17.69 -5.85
C SER A 168 10.86 -16.47 -5.73
N ASP A 169 10.70 -15.48 -6.62
CA ASP A 169 11.48 -14.25 -6.68
C ASP A 169 10.73 -13.04 -6.06
N GLU A 170 9.58 -13.30 -5.43
CA GLU A 170 8.72 -12.28 -4.86
C GLU A 170 8.73 -12.30 -3.33
N SER A 171 8.32 -11.21 -2.75
CA SER A 171 8.11 -11.05 -1.31
C SER A 171 6.83 -10.32 -0.99
N LEU A 172 6.16 -10.73 0.09
CA LEU A 172 4.98 -10.03 0.60
C LEU A 172 5.42 -8.79 1.36
N ALA A 173 5.23 -7.60 0.78
CA ALA A 173 5.67 -6.34 1.36
C ALA A 173 4.75 -5.87 2.49
N CYS A 174 3.43 -5.91 2.28
CA CYS A 174 2.43 -5.57 3.30
C CYS A 174 1.03 -6.01 2.89
N TRP A 175 0.11 -5.97 3.86
CA TRP A 175 -1.33 -6.02 3.64
C TRP A 175 -1.90 -4.60 3.51
N ILE A 176 -2.97 -4.44 2.75
CA ILE A 176 -3.69 -3.19 2.60
C ILE A 176 -5.15 -3.46 2.97
N VAL A 177 -5.63 -2.77 4.01
CA VAL A 177 -7.04 -2.79 4.40
C VAL A 177 -7.71 -1.51 3.95
N ALA A 178 -8.93 -1.59 3.43
CA ALA A 178 -9.68 -0.45 2.93
C ALA A 178 -11.18 -0.59 3.19
N GLY A 179 -11.86 0.53 3.34
CA GLY A 179 -13.31 0.59 3.55
C GLY A 179 -13.79 2.02 3.68
N ARG A 180 -15.08 2.20 3.94
CA ARG A 180 -15.60 3.54 4.27
C ARG A 180 -15.17 3.92 5.70
N PRO A 181 -14.76 5.18 5.95
CA PRO A 181 -14.46 5.61 7.31
C PRO A 181 -15.74 5.63 8.16
N ARG A 182 -15.71 5.02 9.36
CA ARG A 182 -16.84 5.04 10.31
C ARG A 182 -17.11 6.42 10.91
N GLN A 183 -16.08 7.26 10.94
CA GLN A 183 -16.11 8.60 11.51
C GLN A 183 -15.29 9.54 10.63
N PRO A 184 -15.55 10.84 10.65
CA PRO A 184 -14.69 11.81 10.01
C PRO A 184 -13.24 11.62 10.43
N ALA A 185 -12.35 11.80 9.50
CA ALA A 185 -10.91 11.70 9.74
C ALA A 185 -10.47 12.81 10.72
N HIS A 186 -9.86 12.41 11.81
CA HIS A 186 -9.13 13.33 12.68
C HIS A 186 -7.64 13.00 12.58
N PRO A 187 -6.92 13.54 11.57
CA PRO A 187 -5.48 13.35 11.49
C PRO A 187 -4.85 13.91 12.77
N ARG A 188 -4.02 13.09 13.43
CA ARG A 188 -3.24 13.60 14.56
C ARG A 188 -2.37 14.74 14.06
N GLN A 189 -2.45 15.88 14.73
CA GLN A 189 -1.45 16.92 14.52
C GLN A 189 -0.08 16.31 14.79
N ARG A 190 0.78 16.37 13.77
CA ARG A 190 2.18 16.00 13.95
C ARG A 190 2.90 17.25 14.39
N GLU A 191 3.59 17.20 15.51
CA GLU A 191 4.54 18.24 15.85
C GLU A 191 5.62 18.27 14.77
N PRO A 192 6.02 19.45 14.32
CA PRO A 192 7.13 19.57 13.37
C PRO A 192 8.41 19.09 14.05
N VAL A 193 8.87 17.89 13.68
CA VAL A 193 10.08 17.30 14.27
C VAL A 193 11.33 17.87 13.61
N ALA A 194 11.27 18.15 12.31
CA ALA A 194 12.30 18.78 11.51
C ALA A 194 11.70 19.32 10.21
N PRO A 195 12.29 20.33 9.57
CA PRO A 195 11.85 20.75 8.25
C PRO A 195 12.05 19.61 7.24
N LEU A 196 11.01 19.32 6.45
CA LEU A 196 11.08 18.37 5.34
C LEU A 196 11.85 18.92 4.13
N LEU A 197 12.10 20.22 4.14
CA LEU A 197 12.81 20.92 3.08
C LEU A 197 13.94 21.74 3.70
N GLU A 198 15.13 21.53 3.17
CA GLU A 198 16.31 22.31 3.53
C GLU A 198 16.97 22.83 2.26
N THR A 199 17.53 24.03 2.33
CA THR A 199 18.37 24.55 1.26
C THR A 199 19.78 24.04 1.46
N TRP A 200 20.31 23.33 0.47
CA TRP A 200 21.70 22.89 0.50
C TRP A 200 22.65 24.10 0.60
N ARG A 201 23.57 24.01 1.54
CA ARG A 201 24.62 25.02 1.73
C ARG A 201 25.97 24.34 1.52
N PRO A 202 26.76 24.75 0.51
CA PRO A 202 28.12 24.23 0.37
C PRO A 202 28.90 24.51 1.62
N THR A 203 29.62 23.51 2.11
CA THR A 203 30.61 23.73 3.19
C THR A 203 31.63 24.73 2.67
N LYS A 204 31.87 25.83 3.39
CA LYS A 204 32.99 26.74 3.07
C LYS A 204 34.27 25.92 3.17
N ALA A 205 35.05 25.88 2.07
CA ALA A 205 36.39 25.34 2.07
C ALA A 205 37.28 26.12 3.02
#